data_0e7f255c6eb5ec8017af136ab2b49fff
#
_entry.id   0e7f255c6eb5ec8017af136ab2b49fff
#
_cell.length_a   1.000
_cell.length_b   1.000
_cell.length_c   1.000
_cell.angle_alpha   90.00
_cell.angle_beta   90.00
_cell.angle_gamma   90.00
#
_symmetry.space_group_name_H-M   'P 1'
#
loop_
_entity.id
_entity.type
_entity.pdbx_description
1 polymer ?
#
loop_
_entity_poly.entity_id
_entity_poly.type
_entity_poly.pdbx_seq_one_letter_code
_entity_poly.pdbx_strand_id
1 'polypeptide(L)'
;MSQAYTPGLKRKEATLIRKTRMLPIPGKIIVDVGDTVSKDTVVAKAETLGEPEIVKVCAILGIDPDQIEKFMVKQEGDSVREGEAIACYRALFGLIKSDCFSPIDGTIESFSSITGQAIVRSHPKPIDIDAYIPGKVVRVIQDEGVVIETYAAFIQGAFGIGGESHGEIKMASKTPSDVLTGDRIKPDCEGKVLVGGSMVTAKALKKALEVGARGILVGGIMDEDLTDFLGYRIGVAITGHEKTGLTLVATEGFGRMNMLEKTFRILQRNEGRTACINGATQIRAGVIRPEVIIPIPSPGDASAASVLAEEELSGGMEVGTFVRIIQEPYFGQAGHICSLPSELQHVETESTVRIVEVELESGERVRVPRANVEIIEE
;
A
#
# COMPACT_ATOMS: atom_id res chain seq x y z
N MET A 1 -10.18 6.25 -32.24
CA MET A 1 -10.59 4.97 -31.64
C MET A 1 -9.75 4.81 -30.38
N SER A 2 -10.34 4.85 -29.20
CA SER A 2 -9.59 4.67 -27.95
C SER A 2 -9.08 3.22 -27.90
N GLN A 3 -7.77 3.04 -28.01
CA GLN A 3 -7.15 1.78 -27.64
C GLN A 3 -7.32 1.64 -26.14
N ALA A 4 -7.90 0.54 -25.70
CA ALA A 4 -7.87 0.19 -24.26
C ALA A 4 -6.40 -0.11 -23.91
N TYR A 5 -5.76 0.85 -23.27
CA TYR A 5 -4.40 0.71 -22.75
C TYR A 5 -4.48 -0.03 -21.42
N THR A 6 -3.93 -1.21 -21.38
CA THR A 6 -3.68 -1.91 -20.11
C THR A 6 -2.24 -1.57 -19.69
N PRO A 7 -2.04 -0.76 -18.63
CA PRO A 7 -0.69 -0.42 -18.18
C PRO A 7 0.06 -1.69 -17.82
N GLY A 8 1.21 -1.91 -18.43
CA GLY A 8 2.11 -3.03 -18.11
C GLY A 8 2.71 -2.92 -16.71
N LEU A 9 3.34 -4.02 -16.24
CA LEU A 9 4.13 -4.03 -15.02
C LEU A 9 5.53 -3.46 -15.31
N LYS A 10 5.89 -2.38 -14.65
CA LYS A 10 7.20 -1.72 -14.83
C LYS A 10 8.29 -2.48 -14.10
N ARG A 11 9.41 -2.74 -14.80
CA ARG A 11 10.64 -3.36 -14.26
C ARG A 11 11.85 -2.66 -14.83
N LYS A 12 12.43 -1.75 -14.07
CA LYS A 12 13.58 -0.93 -14.47
C LYS A 12 14.77 -1.23 -13.58
N GLU A 13 15.94 -1.48 -14.16
CA GLU A 13 17.20 -1.64 -13.41
C GLU A 13 17.66 -0.31 -12.78
N ALA A 14 17.31 0.80 -13.43
CA ALA A 14 17.64 2.14 -13.00
C ALA A 14 16.68 3.15 -13.64
N THR A 15 16.01 3.97 -12.83
CA THR A 15 15.11 5.02 -13.31
C THR A 15 14.93 6.09 -12.24
N LEU A 16 14.43 7.26 -12.65
CA LEU A 16 14.09 8.33 -11.74
C LEU A 16 12.66 8.11 -11.22
N ILE A 17 12.51 7.97 -9.92
CA ILE A 17 11.22 7.75 -9.27
C ILE A 17 10.80 9.00 -8.52
N ARG A 18 9.56 9.42 -8.72
CA ARG A 18 8.91 10.49 -7.96
C ARG A 18 7.80 9.92 -7.12
N LYS A 19 7.85 10.16 -5.81
CA LYS A 19 6.79 9.81 -4.87
C LYS A 19 6.15 11.05 -4.29
N THR A 20 4.84 11.13 -4.43
CA THR A 20 4.05 12.17 -3.79
C THR A 20 3.61 11.67 -2.42
N ARG A 21 3.95 12.44 -1.38
CA ARG A 21 3.58 12.16 0.01
C ARG A 21 2.54 13.18 0.42
N MET A 22 1.29 12.74 0.61
CA MET A 22 0.14 13.62 0.88
C MET A 22 -0.40 13.39 2.28
N LEU A 23 -0.73 14.48 2.96
CA LEU A 23 -1.55 14.46 4.16
C LEU A 23 -3.01 14.12 3.80
N PRO A 24 -3.72 13.35 4.62
CA PRO A 24 -5.15 13.09 4.40
C PRO A 24 -6.05 14.31 4.70
N ILE A 25 -5.55 15.27 5.42
CA ILE A 25 -6.17 16.57 5.76
C ILE A 25 -5.10 17.65 5.66
N PRO A 26 -5.45 18.92 5.40
CA PRO A 26 -4.48 20.02 5.37
C PRO A 26 -3.66 20.13 6.66
N GLY A 27 -2.37 20.38 6.53
CA GLY A 27 -1.44 20.43 7.64
C GLY A 27 -0.17 21.21 7.34
N LYS A 28 0.86 21.01 8.14
CA LYS A 28 2.14 21.73 8.04
C LYS A 28 3.18 20.88 7.32
N ILE A 29 3.78 21.43 6.28
CA ILE A 29 4.96 20.87 5.62
C ILE A 29 6.19 21.31 6.42
N ILE A 30 7.12 20.37 6.67
CA ILE A 30 8.29 20.61 7.55
C ILE A 30 9.63 20.47 6.83
N VAL A 31 9.60 20.37 5.51
CA VAL A 31 10.78 20.32 4.63
C VAL A 31 10.62 21.30 3.47
N ASP A 32 11.72 21.73 2.89
CA ASP A 32 11.76 22.66 1.76
C ASP A 32 12.20 21.98 0.46
N VAL A 33 11.90 22.64 -0.68
CA VAL A 33 12.39 22.19 -1.98
C VAL A 33 13.92 22.23 -1.99
N GLY A 34 14.53 21.11 -2.37
CA GLY A 34 15.97 20.96 -2.39
C GLY A 34 16.53 20.15 -1.20
N ASP A 35 15.75 19.95 -0.15
CA ASP A 35 16.17 19.17 1.00
C ASP A 35 16.41 17.70 0.62
N THR A 36 17.43 17.11 1.22
CA THR A 36 17.69 15.68 1.15
C THR A 36 17.07 14.99 2.35
N VAL A 37 16.24 13.99 2.11
CA VAL A 37 15.51 13.27 3.14
C VAL A 37 15.88 11.79 3.14
N SER A 38 15.82 11.18 4.32
CA SER A 38 15.85 9.71 4.47
C SER A 38 14.43 9.16 4.42
N LYS A 39 14.30 7.85 4.23
CA LYS A 39 12.99 7.17 4.19
C LYS A 39 12.12 7.41 5.43
N ASP A 40 12.75 7.59 6.61
CA ASP A 40 12.11 7.79 7.91
C ASP A 40 11.95 9.28 8.28
N THR A 41 12.38 10.20 7.41
CA THR A 41 12.24 11.64 7.67
C THR A 41 10.77 12.03 7.58
N VAL A 42 10.20 12.55 8.66
CA VAL A 42 8.85 13.12 8.63
C VAL A 42 8.88 14.38 7.77
N VAL A 43 8.05 14.44 6.73
CA VAL A 43 8.03 15.55 5.76
C VAL A 43 6.80 16.44 5.90
N ALA A 44 5.73 15.93 6.50
CA ALA A 44 4.50 16.67 6.71
C ALA A 44 3.79 16.20 7.98
N LYS A 45 3.08 17.11 8.65
CA LYS A 45 2.32 16.85 9.88
C LYS A 45 0.94 17.48 9.80
N ALA A 46 -0.05 16.76 10.31
CA ALA A 46 -1.39 17.29 10.54
C ALA A 46 -1.91 16.83 11.90
N GLU A 47 -2.98 17.44 12.37
CA GLU A 47 -3.68 17.01 13.57
C GLU A 47 -5.14 16.78 13.22
N THR A 48 -5.66 15.59 13.50
CA THR A 48 -7.10 15.35 13.37
C THR A 48 -7.84 16.12 14.45
N LEU A 49 -9.00 16.68 14.12
CA LEU A 49 -9.97 17.00 15.15
C LEU A 49 -10.33 15.69 15.84
N GLY A 50 -10.23 15.65 17.17
CA GLY A 50 -10.59 14.45 17.93
C GLY A 50 -12.00 13.95 17.59
N GLU A 51 -12.28 12.68 17.84
CA GLU A 51 -13.58 12.08 17.59
C GLU A 51 -14.58 12.59 18.63
N PRO A 52 -15.80 13.04 18.23
CA PRO A 52 -16.85 13.45 19.15
C PRO A 52 -17.58 12.24 19.70
N GLU A 53 -17.74 12.16 21.03
CA GLU A 53 -18.58 11.20 21.71
C GLU A 53 -19.81 11.90 22.31
N ILE A 54 -20.99 11.37 22.04
CA ILE A 54 -22.27 11.94 22.49
C ILE A 54 -22.66 11.27 23.80
N VAL A 55 -22.72 12.06 24.87
CA VAL A 55 -23.17 11.62 26.20
C VAL A 55 -24.58 12.07 26.45
N LYS A 56 -25.49 11.14 26.69
CA LYS A 56 -26.95 11.43 26.98
C LYS A 56 -27.14 11.82 28.45
N VAL A 57 -26.61 12.99 28.82
CA VAL A 57 -26.54 13.46 30.21
C VAL A 57 -27.89 13.43 30.89
N CYS A 58 -28.94 14.06 30.31
CA CYS A 58 -30.23 14.15 30.93
C CYS A 58 -30.92 12.80 31.09
N ALA A 59 -30.75 11.89 30.14
CA ALA A 59 -31.26 10.52 30.23
C ALA A 59 -30.61 9.72 31.37
N ILE A 60 -29.28 9.91 31.57
CA ILE A 60 -28.53 9.25 32.65
C ILE A 60 -28.91 9.82 34.02
N LEU A 61 -29.09 11.13 34.10
CA LEU A 61 -29.45 11.79 35.38
C LEU A 61 -30.95 11.71 35.68
N GLY A 62 -31.81 11.41 34.72
CA GLY A 62 -33.29 11.41 34.88
C GLY A 62 -33.87 12.80 35.03
N ILE A 63 -33.36 13.79 34.28
CA ILE A 63 -33.78 15.20 34.32
C ILE A 63 -34.24 15.67 32.92
N ASP A 64 -34.98 16.79 32.90
CA ASP A 64 -35.43 17.42 31.66
C ASP A 64 -34.24 18.12 30.94
N PRO A 65 -34.22 18.16 29.60
CA PRO A 65 -33.12 18.74 28.81
C PRO A 65 -32.81 20.21 29.15
N ASP A 66 -33.79 21.02 29.44
CA ASP A 66 -33.64 22.44 29.80
C ASP A 66 -32.91 22.67 31.13
N GLN A 67 -32.75 21.62 31.94
CA GLN A 67 -32.04 21.67 33.21
C GLN A 67 -30.56 21.28 33.13
N ILE A 68 -30.04 20.87 31.96
CA ILE A 68 -28.70 20.33 31.81
C ILE A 68 -27.62 21.23 32.40
N GLU A 69 -27.69 22.54 32.12
CA GLU A 69 -26.70 23.53 32.57
C GLU A 69 -26.55 23.55 34.09
N LYS A 70 -27.66 23.35 34.82
CA LYS A 70 -27.69 23.38 36.29
C LYS A 70 -26.94 22.21 36.92
N PHE A 71 -26.88 21.09 36.22
CA PHE A 71 -26.34 19.84 36.77
C PHE A 71 -24.98 19.47 36.14
N MET A 72 -24.53 20.20 35.11
CA MET A 72 -23.14 20.08 34.61
C MET A 72 -22.15 20.54 35.69
N VAL A 73 -21.11 19.76 35.93
CA VAL A 73 -19.97 20.11 36.81
C VAL A 73 -18.76 20.55 36.00
N LYS A 74 -18.81 20.35 34.68
CA LYS A 74 -17.81 20.82 33.71
C LYS A 74 -18.45 21.79 32.74
N GLN A 75 -17.67 22.75 32.29
CA GLN A 75 -18.09 23.76 31.31
C GLN A 75 -17.57 23.42 29.92
N GLU A 76 -18.10 24.06 28.90
CA GLU A 76 -17.55 23.99 27.54
C GLU A 76 -16.10 24.49 27.56
N GLY A 77 -15.21 23.71 26.94
CA GLY A 77 -13.77 23.94 26.95
C GLY A 77 -13.01 23.24 28.09
N ASP A 78 -13.70 22.67 29.09
CA ASP A 78 -13.03 21.95 30.18
C ASP A 78 -12.48 20.59 29.72
N SER A 79 -11.25 20.29 30.11
CA SER A 79 -10.66 18.96 29.93
C SER A 79 -11.28 17.96 30.90
N VAL A 80 -11.53 16.74 30.41
CA VAL A 80 -12.08 15.61 31.15
C VAL A 80 -11.29 14.34 30.89
N ARG A 81 -11.26 13.45 31.88
CA ARG A 81 -10.70 12.11 31.75
C ARG A 81 -11.81 11.07 31.61
N GLU A 82 -11.50 9.94 31.01
CA GLU A 82 -12.40 8.78 31.03
C GLU A 82 -12.78 8.42 32.48
N GLY A 83 -14.09 8.27 32.73
CA GLY A 83 -14.62 8.00 34.07
C GLY A 83 -14.68 9.24 35.01
N GLU A 84 -14.32 10.44 34.57
CA GLU A 84 -14.51 11.68 35.33
C GLU A 84 -15.95 12.16 35.25
N ALA A 85 -16.50 12.59 36.39
CA ALA A 85 -17.88 13.09 36.44
C ALA A 85 -18.00 14.43 35.69
N ILE A 86 -18.86 14.47 34.67
CA ILE A 86 -19.16 15.67 33.88
C ILE A 86 -20.46 16.35 34.28
N ALA A 87 -21.39 15.59 34.89
CA ALA A 87 -22.63 16.12 35.44
C ALA A 87 -23.05 15.30 36.65
N CYS A 88 -23.70 15.95 37.61
CA CYS A 88 -24.14 15.35 38.89
C CYS A 88 -25.52 15.81 39.27
N TYR A 89 -26.42 14.87 39.61
CA TYR A 89 -27.71 15.15 40.19
C TYR A 89 -27.73 14.71 41.65
N ARG A 90 -28.21 15.60 42.54
CA ARG A 90 -28.32 15.34 43.98
C ARG A 90 -29.71 15.82 44.44
N ALA A 91 -30.48 14.95 45.03
CA ALA A 91 -31.82 15.27 45.57
C ALA A 91 -32.02 14.66 46.98
N LEU A 92 -33.05 15.13 47.71
CA LEU A 92 -33.40 14.66 49.05
C LEU A 92 -32.24 14.64 50.03
N PHE A 93 -31.57 15.79 50.19
CA PHE A 93 -30.37 15.92 51.05
C PHE A 93 -29.23 14.91 50.72
N GLY A 94 -29.13 14.52 49.44
CA GLY A 94 -28.08 13.58 48.99
C GLY A 94 -28.44 12.11 49.07
N LEU A 95 -29.68 11.74 49.41
CA LEU A 95 -30.18 10.36 49.38
C LEU A 95 -30.33 9.82 47.97
N ILE A 96 -30.63 10.68 46.99
CA ILE A 96 -30.66 10.33 45.58
C ILE A 96 -29.42 10.95 44.92
N LYS A 97 -28.58 10.10 44.36
CA LYS A 97 -27.39 10.48 43.62
C LYS A 97 -27.39 9.84 42.25
N SER A 98 -27.17 10.63 41.22
CA SER A 98 -26.92 10.14 39.87
C SER A 98 -25.75 10.95 39.31
N ASP A 99 -24.74 10.24 38.84
CA ASP A 99 -23.54 10.86 38.26
C ASP A 99 -23.40 10.42 36.78
N CYS A 100 -23.09 11.35 35.92
CA CYS A 100 -22.79 11.11 34.52
C CYS A 100 -21.31 11.30 34.30
N PHE A 101 -20.66 10.29 33.73
CA PHE A 101 -19.21 10.26 33.55
C PHE A 101 -18.83 10.43 32.08
N SER A 102 -17.64 10.97 31.86
CA SER A 102 -17.04 11.01 30.52
C SER A 102 -16.68 9.60 30.04
N PRO A 103 -17.08 9.19 28.82
CA PRO A 103 -16.69 7.90 28.25
C PRO A 103 -15.27 7.87 27.72
N ILE A 104 -14.61 9.02 27.54
CA ILE A 104 -13.27 9.18 26.95
C ILE A 104 -12.48 10.32 27.60
N ASP A 105 -11.17 10.28 27.43
CA ASP A 105 -10.31 11.45 27.65
C ASP A 105 -10.54 12.49 26.57
N GLY A 106 -10.75 13.77 26.95
CA GLY A 106 -11.03 14.81 25.96
C GLY A 106 -11.39 16.16 26.56
N THR A 107 -12.20 16.91 25.83
CA THR A 107 -12.70 18.24 26.20
C THR A 107 -14.21 18.28 25.98
N ILE A 108 -14.94 18.91 26.90
CA ILE A 108 -16.36 19.22 26.69
C ILE A 108 -16.46 20.22 25.53
N GLU A 109 -16.94 19.76 24.38
CA GLU A 109 -17.09 20.62 23.20
C GLU A 109 -18.33 21.52 23.32
N SER A 110 -19.45 20.93 23.73
CA SER A 110 -20.72 21.62 23.93
C SER A 110 -21.71 20.74 24.70
N PHE A 111 -22.75 21.36 25.21
CA PHE A 111 -23.96 20.66 25.70
C PHE A 111 -25.19 21.40 25.28
N SER A 112 -26.28 20.67 25.07
CA SER A 112 -27.53 21.21 24.52
C SER A 112 -28.69 21.10 25.50
N SER A 113 -29.29 22.23 25.84
CA SER A 113 -30.54 22.32 26.63
C SER A 113 -31.78 21.87 25.84
N ILE A 114 -31.67 21.62 24.55
CA ILE A 114 -32.74 21.09 23.70
C ILE A 114 -32.74 19.56 23.69
N THR A 115 -31.57 18.95 23.55
CA THR A 115 -31.44 17.49 23.44
C THR A 115 -31.03 16.81 24.74
N GLY A 116 -30.55 17.56 25.74
CA GLY A 116 -30.08 17.02 27.02
C GLY A 116 -28.77 16.19 26.86
N GLN A 117 -28.02 16.47 25.85
CA GLN A 117 -26.78 15.76 25.51
C GLN A 117 -25.57 16.67 25.65
N ALA A 118 -24.44 16.11 26.01
CA ALA A 118 -23.12 16.74 25.91
C ALA A 118 -22.27 16.04 24.86
N ILE A 119 -21.40 16.78 24.20
CA ILE A 119 -20.41 16.27 23.26
C ILE A 119 -19.05 16.38 23.95
N VAL A 120 -18.38 15.25 24.11
CA VAL A 120 -16.99 15.17 24.57
C VAL A 120 -16.14 14.86 23.34
N ARG A 121 -15.20 15.73 23.01
CA ARG A 121 -14.28 15.53 21.91
C ARG A 121 -12.95 15.00 22.43
N SER A 122 -12.51 13.86 21.88
CA SER A 122 -11.18 13.31 22.21
C SER A 122 -10.06 14.27 21.81
N HIS A 123 -8.88 14.10 22.42
CA HIS A 123 -7.73 14.90 22.04
C HIS A 123 -7.35 14.73 20.56
N PRO A 124 -6.86 15.79 19.90
CA PRO A 124 -6.32 15.69 18.54
C PRO A 124 -5.27 14.58 18.45
N LYS A 125 -5.35 13.77 17.37
CA LYS A 125 -4.34 12.74 17.09
C LYS A 125 -3.39 13.29 16.03
N PRO A 126 -2.07 13.29 16.27
CA PRO A 126 -1.10 13.72 15.28
C PRO A 126 -1.06 12.71 14.13
N ILE A 127 -0.93 13.21 12.92
CA ILE A 127 -0.67 12.46 11.69
C ILE A 127 0.69 12.93 11.17
N ASP A 128 1.65 12.04 11.20
CA ASP A 128 2.97 12.26 10.63
C ASP A 128 3.09 11.46 9.32
N ILE A 129 3.52 12.13 8.25
CA ILE A 129 3.83 11.50 6.97
C ILE A 129 5.34 11.52 6.80
N ASP A 130 5.94 10.34 6.66
CA ASP A 130 7.35 10.19 6.34
C ASP A 130 7.62 10.25 4.83
N ALA A 131 8.89 10.32 4.48
CA ALA A 131 9.34 10.39 3.09
C ALA A 131 9.13 9.07 2.33
N TYR A 132 9.04 7.91 3.02
CA TYR A 132 8.95 6.57 2.47
C TYR A 132 10.18 6.12 1.66
N ILE A 133 10.76 7.00 0.85
CA ILE A 133 11.99 6.78 0.07
C ILE A 133 13.06 7.81 0.43
N PRO A 134 14.34 7.46 0.46
CA PRO A 134 15.41 8.46 0.52
C PRO A 134 15.52 9.19 -0.81
N GLY A 135 15.72 10.50 -0.78
CA GLY A 135 15.82 11.28 -2.00
C GLY A 135 15.85 12.78 -1.76
N LYS A 136 15.55 13.55 -2.79
CA LYS A 136 15.50 15.00 -2.78
C LYS A 136 14.05 15.49 -2.91
N VAL A 137 13.66 16.45 -2.10
CA VAL A 137 12.36 17.14 -2.24
C VAL A 137 12.42 18.03 -3.48
N VAL A 138 11.60 17.70 -4.50
CA VAL A 138 11.56 18.45 -5.77
C VAL A 138 10.37 19.39 -5.87
N ARG A 139 9.34 19.17 -5.08
CA ARG A 139 8.16 20.05 -5.02
C ARG A 139 7.50 19.98 -3.66
N VAL A 140 7.07 21.12 -3.16
CA VAL A 140 6.16 21.27 -2.02
C VAL A 140 4.78 21.61 -2.55
N ILE A 141 3.76 20.90 -2.07
CA ILE A 141 2.34 21.17 -2.31
C ILE A 141 1.82 21.78 -1.01
N GLN A 142 1.55 23.08 -1.06
CA GLN A 142 1.22 23.87 0.13
C GLN A 142 0.10 23.22 0.94
N ASP A 143 0.31 23.08 2.25
CA ASP A 143 -0.62 22.49 3.23
C ASP A 143 -1.06 21.03 2.96
N GLU A 144 -0.61 20.40 1.87
CA GLU A 144 -1.07 19.08 1.44
C GLU A 144 0.04 18.02 1.45
N GLY A 145 1.28 18.36 1.02
CA GLY A 145 2.32 17.33 0.93
C GLY A 145 3.57 17.75 0.17
N VAL A 146 4.36 16.75 -0.22
CA VAL A 146 5.61 16.94 -0.95
C VAL A 146 5.80 15.90 -2.05
N VAL A 147 6.65 16.21 -3.04
CA VAL A 147 7.14 15.25 -4.03
C VAL A 147 8.61 15.00 -3.78
N ILE A 148 8.97 13.74 -3.57
CA ILE A 148 10.34 13.29 -3.34
C ILE A 148 10.81 12.53 -4.57
N GLU A 149 12.00 12.83 -5.02
CA GLU A 149 12.64 12.21 -6.19
C GLU A 149 13.85 11.40 -5.76
N THR A 150 13.99 10.20 -6.31
CA THR A 150 15.13 9.31 -6.09
C THR A 150 15.49 8.58 -7.37
N TYR A 151 16.78 8.25 -7.55
CA TYR A 151 17.23 7.35 -8.60
C TYR A 151 17.28 5.94 -8.05
N ALA A 152 16.60 4.99 -8.69
CA ALA A 152 16.33 3.69 -8.09
C ALA A 152 16.15 2.59 -9.14
N ALA A 153 16.41 1.34 -8.76
CA ALA A 153 15.78 0.21 -9.42
C ALA A 153 14.31 0.14 -9.00
N PHE A 154 13.43 -0.19 -9.93
CA PHE A 154 11.99 -0.15 -9.74
C PHE A 154 11.32 -1.42 -10.26
N ILE A 155 10.48 -2.03 -9.41
CA ILE A 155 9.70 -3.22 -9.75
C ILE A 155 8.27 -2.99 -9.30
N GLN A 156 7.31 -3.08 -10.22
CA GLN A 156 5.89 -3.19 -9.90
C GLN A 156 5.49 -4.65 -9.75
N GLY A 157 4.69 -4.95 -8.73
CA GLY A 157 4.07 -6.24 -8.53
C GLY A 157 2.65 -6.30 -9.09
N ALA A 158 2.16 -7.51 -9.29
CA ALA A 158 0.79 -7.75 -9.71
C ALA A 158 -0.19 -7.71 -8.53
N PHE A 159 0.26 -8.17 -7.35
CA PHE A 159 -0.55 -8.23 -6.13
C PHE A 159 0.32 -8.02 -4.89
N GLY A 160 -0.25 -7.47 -3.82
CA GLY A 160 0.44 -7.31 -2.54
C GLY A 160 -0.53 -7.00 -1.40
N ILE A 161 0.00 -7.08 -0.18
CA ILE A 161 -0.66 -6.74 1.08
C ILE A 161 0.36 -6.13 2.07
N GLY A 162 -0.13 -5.48 3.12
CA GLY A 162 0.67 -5.07 4.27
C GLY A 162 1.23 -3.65 4.21
N GLY A 163 0.85 -2.84 3.20
CA GLY A 163 1.22 -1.42 3.12
C GLY A 163 2.72 -1.16 2.93
N GLU A 164 3.18 0.01 3.39
CA GLU A 164 4.57 0.46 3.27
C GLU A 164 5.48 -0.18 4.32
N SER A 165 6.66 -0.59 3.89
CA SER A 165 7.73 -1.10 4.75
C SER A 165 9.09 -0.90 4.07
N HIS A 166 10.16 -1.14 4.80
CA HIS A 166 11.51 -1.10 4.25
C HIS A 166 12.45 -2.02 5.00
N GLY A 167 13.46 -2.51 4.31
CA GLY A 167 14.47 -3.38 4.87
C GLY A 167 15.58 -3.69 3.87
N GLU A 168 16.65 -4.24 4.36
CA GLU A 168 17.75 -4.71 3.50
C GLU A 168 17.32 -5.97 2.75
N ILE A 169 17.59 -6.01 1.45
CA ILE A 169 17.30 -7.17 0.61
C ILE A 169 18.16 -8.35 1.01
N LYS A 170 17.51 -9.50 1.22
CA LYS A 170 18.18 -10.78 1.46
C LYS A 170 17.62 -11.85 0.52
N MET A 171 18.48 -12.46 -0.26
CA MET A 171 18.10 -13.59 -1.10
C MET A 171 17.86 -14.83 -0.25
N ALA A 172 16.60 -15.25 -0.13
CA ALA A 172 16.16 -16.47 0.56
C ALA A 172 16.02 -17.68 -0.39
N SER A 173 16.02 -17.42 -1.70
CA SER A 173 15.99 -18.43 -2.76
C SER A 173 17.19 -18.29 -3.69
N LYS A 174 17.60 -19.39 -4.30
CA LYS A 174 18.75 -19.43 -5.22
C LYS A 174 18.34 -19.23 -6.67
N THR A 175 17.11 -19.60 -7.00
CA THR A 175 16.57 -19.56 -8.36
C THR A 175 15.17 -18.92 -8.35
N PRO A 176 14.72 -18.34 -9.48
CA PRO A 176 13.39 -17.77 -9.61
C PRO A 176 12.25 -18.81 -9.52
N SER A 177 12.55 -20.10 -9.61
CA SER A 177 11.60 -21.20 -9.51
C SER A 177 11.49 -21.83 -8.11
N ASP A 178 12.38 -21.47 -7.18
CA ASP A 178 12.38 -21.98 -5.82
C ASP A 178 11.12 -21.58 -5.05
N VAL A 179 10.59 -22.49 -4.25
CA VAL A 179 9.55 -22.19 -3.28
C VAL A 179 10.20 -21.70 -1.98
N LEU A 180 9.72 -20.58 -1.44
CA LEU A 180 10.14 -20.07 -0.14
C LEU A 180 9.40 -20.80 0.97
N THR A 181 10.13 -21.63 1.70
CA THR A 181 9.64 -22.45 2.82
C THR A 181 10.19 -21.95 4.17
N GLY A 182 9.54 -22.29 5.27
CA GLY A 182 9.90 -21.78 6.59
C GLY A 182 11.32 -22.15 7.08
N ASP A 183 11.89 -23.23 6.58
CA ASP A 183 13.26 -23.67 6.91
C ASP A 183 14.35 -22.73 6.34
N ARG A 184 14.01 -21.95 5.31
CA ARG A 184 14.91 -20.94 4.73
C ARG A 184 14.89 -19.63 5.51
N ILE A 185 13.93 -19.44 6.42
CA ILE A 185 13.79 -18.22 7.23
C ILE A 185 14.44 -18.44 8.59
N LYS A 186 15.58 -17.78 8.78
CA LYS A 186 16.41 -17.86 9.97
C LYS A 186 16.37 -16.57 10.78
N PRO A 187 16.89 -16.53 12.03
CA PRO A 187 16.90 -15.30 12.85
C PRO A 187 17.60 -14.11 12.18
N ASP A 188 18.57 -14.34 11.30
CA ASP A 188 19.27 -13.30 10.54
C ASP A 188 18.42 -12.64 9.43
N CYS A 189 17.14 -13.03 9.33
CA CYS A 189 16.12 -12.41 8.49
C CYS A 189 15.38 -11.26 9.19
N GLU A 190 15.63 -11.01 10.47
CA GLU A 190 15.04 -9.88 11.21
C GLU A 190 15.35 -8.56 10.53
N GLY A 191 14.33 -7.70 10.36
CA GLY A 191 14.44 -6.40 9.71
C GLY A 191 14.69 -6.42 8.20
N LYS A 192 14.73 -7.61 7.56
CA LYS A 192 15.06 -7.76 6.14
C LYS A 192 13.82 -7.85 5.24
N VAL A 193 14.02 -7.55 3.96
CA VAL A 193 13.10 -7.87 2.86
C VAL A 193 13.62 -9.13 2.18
N LEU A 194 12.87 -10.22 2.30
CA LEU A 194 13.27 -11.54 1.82
C LEU A 194 12.84 -11.75 0.37
N VAL A 195 13.75 -12.21 -0.47
CA VAL A 195 13.45 -12.56 -1.86
C VAL A 195 13.32 -14.06 -1.99
N GLY A 196 12.09 -14.51 -2.30
CA GLY A 196 11.80 -15.89 -2.70
C GLY A 196 11.90 -16.07 -4.21
N GLY A 197 11.47 -17.23 -4.68
CA GLY A 197 11.41 -17.55 -6.10
C GLY A 197 9.97 -17.56 -6.61
N SER A 198 9.43 -18.76 -6.88
CA SER A 198 8.11 -18.91 -7.51
C SER A 198 6.94 -18.59 -6.58
N MET A 199 7.02 -18.95 -5.31
CA MET A 199 5.94 -18.74 -4.35
C MET A 199 6.45 -18.82 -2.90
N VAL A 200 5.59 -18.42 -1.96
CA VAL A 200 5.80 -18.56 -0.51
C VAL A 200 4.68 -19.38 0.10
N THR A 201 5.00 -20.21 1.09
CA THR A 201 4.01 -20.98 1.85
C THR A 201 3.47 -20.19 3.06
N ALA A 202 2.25 -20.48 3.52
CA ALA A 202 1.67 -19.87 4.72
C ALA A 202 2.59 -20.04 5.95
N LYS A 203 3.24 -21.20 6.09
CA LYS A 203 4.21 -21.47 7.18
C LYS A 203 5.42 -20.54 7.09
N ALA A 204 5.88 -20.22 5.88
CA ALA A 204 6.98 -19.28 5.67
C ALA A 204 6.56 -17.84 5.99
N LEU A 205 5.36 -17.42 5.60
CA LEU A 205 4.80 -16.11 5.95
C LEU A 205 4.72 -15.94 7.49
N LYS A 206 4.12 -16.91 8.19
CA LYS A 206 4.02 -16.89 9.66
C LYS A 206 5.40 -16.86 10.31
N LYS A 207 6.36 -17.65 9.78
CA LYS A 207 7.73 -17.68 10.30
C LYS A 207 8.47 -16.36 10.04
N ALA A 208 8.28 -15.71 8.89
CA ALA A 208 8.86 -14.41 8.60
C ALA A 208 8.35 -13.33 9.57
N LEU A 209 7.05 -13.34 9.86
CA LEU A 209 6.43 -12.44 10.84
C LEU A 209 7.02 -12.68 12.25
N GLU A 210 7.13 -13.95 12.70
CA GLU A 210 7.72 -14.32 14.01
C GLU A 210 9.17 -13.84 14.17
N VAL A 211 9.97 -13.94 13.10
CA VAL A 211 11.38 -13.50 13.08
C VAL A 211 11.50 -11.98 12.98
N GLY A 212 10.43 -11.26 12.64
CA GLY A 212 10.45 -9.81 12.48
C GLY A 212 11.00 -9.36 11.11
N ALA A 213 10.86 -10.18 10.06
CA ALA A 213 11.13 -9.76 8.71
C ALA A 213 10.18 -8.62 8.31
N ARG A 214 10.64 -7.70 7.45
CA ARG A 214 9.86 -6.53 7.02
C ARG A 214 9.00 -6.80 5.80
N GLY A 215 9.45 -7.70 4.93
CA GLY A 215 8.68 -8.04 3.74
C GLY A 215 9.15 -9.29 3.03
N ILE A 216 8.33 -9.76 2.10
CA ILE A 216 8.60 -10.90 1.23
C ILE A 216 8.26 -10.52 -0.20
N LEU A 217 9.19 -10.81 -1.12
CA LEU A 217 9.05 -10.63 -2.56
C LEU A 217 9.10 -12.01 -3.21
N VAL A 218 8.05 -12.39 -3.94
CA VAL A 218 7.93 -13.69 -4.62
C VAL A 218 7.29 -13.54 -6.00
N GLY A 219 7.41 -14.53 -6.86
CA GLY A 219 6.71 -14.57 -8.13
C GLY A 219 5.18 -14.63 -7.94
N GLY A 220 4.71 -15.57 -7.14
CA GLY A 220 3.28 -15.75 -6.91
C GLY A 220 2.91 -16.14 -5.49
N ILE A 221 1.60 -16.19 -5.23
CA ILE A 221 1.00 -16.62 -3.96
C ILE A 221 -0.27 -17.43 -4.22
N MET A 222 -0.46 -18.53 -3.50
CA MET A 222 -1.72 -19.30 -3.54
C MET A 222 -2.75 -18.65 -2.63
N ASP A 223 -4.02 -18.66 -3.05
CA ASP A 223 -5.14 -18.11 -2.26
C ASP A 223 -5.29 -18.83 -0.90
N GLU A 224 -5.04 -20.15 -0.88
CA GLU A 224 -5.09 -20.93 0.34
C GLU A 224 -4.00 -20.51 1.34
N ASP A 225 -2.75 -20.33 0.87
CA ASP A 225 -1.64 -19.90 1.74
C ASP A 225 -1.87 -18.50 2.29
N LEU A 226 -2.43 -17.60 1.47
CA LEU A 226 -2.75 -16.25 1.87
C LEU A 226 -3.89 -16.21 2.88
N THR A 227 -4.95 -17.01 2.65
CA THR A 227 -6.09 -17.18 3.56
C THR A 227 -5.63 -17.76 4.91
N ASP A 228 -4.76 -18.78 4.90
CA ASP A 228 -4.21 -19.37 6.13
C ASP A 228 -3.31 -18.38 6.92
N PHE A 229 -2.59 -17.52 6.21
CA PHE A 229 -1.78 -16.46 6.84
C PHE A 229 -2.64 -15.37 7.47
N LEU A 230 -3.65 -14.87 6.76
CA LEU A 230 -4.50 -13.76 7.21
C LEU A 230 -5.58 -14.20 8.21
N GLY A 231 -6.00 -15.47 8.17
CA GLY A 231 -7.10 -16.00 8.97
C GLY A 231 -8.50 -15.70 8.39
N TYR A 232 -8.57 -15.05 7.23
CA TYR A 232 -9.82 -14.77 6.50
C TYR A 232 -9.58 -14.78 5.00
N ARG A 233 -10.64 -15.08 4.23
CA ARG A 233 -10.58 -15.03 2.76
C ARG A 233 -10.52 -13.58 2.28
N ILE A 234 -9.59 -13.37 1.37
CA ILE A 234 -9.48 -12.11 0.66
C ILE A 234 -10.67 -11.93 -0.27
N GLY A 235 -11.52 -10.96 0.00
CA GLY A 235 -12.63 -10.55 -0.85
C GLY A 235 -12.25 -9.45 -1.84
N VAL A 236 -13.22 -9.02 -2.65
CA VAL A 236 -13.07 -7.97 -3.68
C VAL A 236 -12.80 -6.57 -3.08
N ALA A 237 -12.78 -6.43 -1.76
CA ALA A 237 -12.65 -5.16 -1.03
C ALA A 237 -11.26 -4.92 -0.44
N ILE A 238 -10.22 -5.65 -0.92
CA ILE A 238 -8.86 -5.45 -0.42
C ILE A 238 -8.32 -4.12 -0.89
N THR A 239 -7.74 -3.40 0.04
CA THR A 239 -7.03 -2.14 -0.19
C THR A 239 -5.50 -2.30 -0.14
N GLY A 240 -5.00 -3.48 0.30
CA GLY A 240 -3.57 -3.74 0.51
C GLY A 240 -2.97 -3.04 1.73
N HIS A 241 -3.81 -2.32 2.50
CA HIS A 241 -3.39 -1.59 3.70
C HIS A 241 -3.63 -2.38 5.01
N GLU A 242 -3.93 -3.65 4.90
CA GLU A 242 -4.15 -4.52 6.06
C GLU A 242 -2.89 -4.53 6.95
N LYS A 243 -3.08 -4.28 8.23
CA LYS A 243 -1.99 -4.27 9.23
C LYS A 243 -1.55 -5.71 9.55
N THR A 244 -0.85 -6.33 8.64
CA THR A 244 -0.38 -7.72 8.75
C THR A 244 0.93 -7.86 9.52
N GLY A 245 1.64 -6.74 9.76
CA GLY A 245 2.98 -6.74 10.34
C GLY A 245 4.09 -7.20 9.37
N LEU A 246 3.73 -7.65 8.16
CA LEU A 246 4.63 -8.12 7.11
C LEU A 246 4.10 -7.66 5.75
N THR A 247 4.93 -7.02 4.93
CA THR A 247 4.56 -6.63 3.56
C THR A 247 4.88 -7.76 2.58
N LEU A 248 3.88 -8.19 1.81
CA LEU A 248 4.04 -9.17 0.74
C LEU A 248 3.86 -8.49 -0.62
N VAL A 249 4.76 -8.79 -1.55
CA VAL A 249 4.64 -8.42 -2.96
C VAL A 249 4.80 -9.66 -3.83
N ALA A 250 3.74 -10.02 -4.54
CA ALA A 250 3.75 -11.02 -5.59
C ALA A 250 4.01 -10.30 -6.93
N THR A 251 5.17 -10.54 -7.52
CA THR A 251 5.60 -9.81 -8.73
C THR A 251 4.86 -10.25 -9.97
N GLU A 252 4.38 -11.49 -10.02
CA GLU A 252 3.71 -12.09 -11.18
C GLU A 252 2.20 -12.30 -10.93
N GLY A 253 1.75 -12.51 -9.68
CA GLY A 253 0.33 -12.59 -9.35
C GLY A 253 -0.07 -13.78 -8.48
N PHE A 254 -1.28 -14.32 -8.72
CA PHE A 254 -1.79 -15.48 -8.01
C PHE A 254 -1.35 -16.78 -8.68
N GLY A 255 -1.16 -17.81 -7.86
CA GLY A 255 -0.75 -19.13 -8.30
C GLY A 255 0.74 -19.39 -8.14
N ARG A 256 1.18 -20.58 -8.57
CA ARG A 256 2.59 -20.94 -8.62
C ARG A 256 3.23 -20.34 -9.88
N MET A 257 3.82 -19.19 -9.75
CA MET A 257 4.44 -18.45 -10.85
C MET A 257 5.91 -18.20 -10.55
N ASN A 258 6.79 -18.64 -11.43
CA ASN A 258 8.21 -18.30 -11.30
C ASN A 258 8.36 -16.78 -11.38
N MET A 259 9.19 -16.22 -10.50
CA MET A 259 9.59 -14.83 -10.67
C MET A 259 10.30 -14.69 -12.02
N LEU A 260 10.01 -13.65 -12.78
CA LEU A 260 10.74 -13.40 -14.04
C LEU A 260 12.23 -13.28 -13.77
N GLU A 261 13.04 -13.86 -14.66
CA GLU A 261 14.50 -13.90 -14.55
C GLU A 261 15.09 -12.49 -14.37
N LYS A 262 14.59 -11.52 -15.15
CA LYS A 262 15.00 -10.11 -15.05
C LYS A 262 14.72 -9.54 -13.66
N THR A 263 13.51 -9.74 -13.11
CA THR A 263 13.12 -9.31 -11.76
C THR A 263 14.04 -9.92 -10.70
N PHE A 264 14.27 -11.23 -10.78
CA PHE A 264 15.13 -11.95 -9.85
C PHE A 264 16.58 -11.41 -9.90
N ARG A 265 17.12 -11.17 -11.10
CA ARG A 265 18.46 -10.59 -11.27
C ARG A 265 18.58 -9.17 -10.73
N ILE A 266 17.56 -8.32 -10.92
CA ILE A 266 17.54 -6.97 -10.33
C ILE A 266 17.66 -7.06 -8.82
N LEU A 267 16.85 -7.93 -8.19
CA LEU A 267 16.87 -8.13 -6.74
C LEU A 267 18.19 -8.71 -6.25
N GLN A 268 18.73 -9.70 -6.95
CA GLN A 268 20.02 -10.34 -6.62
C GLN A 268 21.21 -9.36 -6.70
N ARG A 269 21.26 -8.52 -7.73
CA ARG A 269 22.31 -7.48 -7.88
C ARG A 269 22.25 -6.42 -6.79
N ASN A 270 21.08 -6.25 -6.17
CA ASN A 270 20.86 -5.28 -5.11
C ASN A 270 20.76 -5.93 -3.72
N GLU A 271 21.17 -7.20 -3.57
CA GLU A 271 21.27 -7.84 -2.25
C GLU A 271 22.14 -7.00 -1.32
N GLY A 272 21.69 -6.84 -0.06
CA GLY A 272 22.34 -5.99 0.93
C GLY A 272 21.97 -4.51 0.87
N ARG A 273 21.26 -4.04 -0.18
CA ARG A 273 20.73 -2.68 -0.25
C ARG A 273 19.37 -2.58 0.41
N THR A 274 19.04 -1.41 0.91
CA THR A 274 17.69 -1.14 1.44
C THR A 274 16.70 -1.04 0.29
N ALA A 275 15.60 -1.81 0.36
CA ALA A 275 14.42 -1.63 -0.47
C ALA A 275 13.32 -0.96 0.33
N CYS A 276 12.62 -0.01 -0.28
CA CYS A 276 11.34 0.53 0.17
C CYS A 276 10.25 -0.18 -0.61
N ILE A 277 9.33 -0.83 0.09
CA ILE A 277 8.31 -1.69 -0.50
C ILE A 277 6.92 -1.25 -0.07
N ASN A 278 5.95 -1.38 -0.95
CA ASN A 278 4.55 -1.11 -0.64
C ASN A 278 3.69 -2.24 -1.20
N GLY A 279 2.93 -2.92 -0.34
CA GLY A 279 2.02 -3.99 -0.71
C GLY A 279 0.63 -3.53 -1.15
N ALA A 280 0.35 -2.23 -1.10
CA ALA A 280 -0.98 -1.70 -1.44
C ALA A 280 -1.39 -2.11 -2.86
N THR A 281 -2.59 -2.69 -2.95
CA THR A 281 -3.18 -3.15 -4.21
C THR A 281 -4.61 -2.67 -4.32
N GLN A 282 -4.93 -1.87 -5.35
CA GLN A 282 -6.29 -1.44 -5.64
C GLN A 282 -6.55 -1.56 -7.13
N ILE A 283 -7.55 -2.36 -7.50
CA ILE A 283 -7.92 -2.61 -8.91
C ILE A 283 -9.13 -1.77 -9.31
N ARG A 284 -9.97 -1.33 -8.35
CA ARG A 284 -11.14 -0.50 -8.58
C ARG A 284 -10.83 0.98 -8.33
N ALA A 285 -11.37 1.88 -9.12
CA ALA A 285 -11.24 3.34 -9.00
C ALA A 285 -9.81 3.89 -9.17
N GLY A 286 -9.00 3.26 -9.98
CA GLY A 286 -7.59 3.59 -10.21
C GLY A 286 -6.71 2.39 -9.87
N VAL A 287 -5.69 2.15 -10.69
CA VAL A 287 -4.81 1.00 -10.48
C VAL A 287 -3.69 1.42 -9.55
N ILE A 288 -3.77 0.99 -8.27
CA ILE A 288 -2.62 1.02 -7.36
C ILE A 288 -2.00 -0.38 -7.41
N ARG A 289 -0.73 -0.45 -7.78
CA ARG A 289 0.04 -1.70 -7.82
C ARG A 289 1.09 -1.70 -6.73
N PRO A 290 1.36 -2.85 -6.12
CA PRO A 290 2.48 -2.97 -5.19
C PRO A 290 3.79 -2.65 -5.89
N GLU A 291 4.75 -2.16 -5.11
CA GLU A 291 6.01 -1.69 -5.67
C GLU A 291 7.21 -2.01 -4.78
N VAL A 292 8.36 -2.10 -5.43
CA VAL A 292 9.67 -2.24 -4.80
C VAL A 292 10.58 -1.17 -5.39
N ILE A 293 11.06 -0.26 -4.55
CA ILE A 293 11.97 0.82 -4.90
C ILE A 293 13.29 0.57 -4.19
N ILE A 294 14.36 0.42 -4.96
CA ILE A 294 15.69 0.16 -4.42
C ILE A 294 16.60 1.34 -4.81
N PRO A 295 16.82 2.29 -3.91
CA PRO A 295 17.66 3.46 -4.18
C PRO A 295 19.08 3.03 -4.57
N ILE A 296 19.57 3.60 -5.67
CA ILE A 296 20.91 3.35 -6.19
C ILE A 296 21.63 4.69 -6.43
N PRO A 297 22.98 4.72 -6.45
CA PRO A 297 23.70 5.94 -6.76
C PRO A 297 23.30 6.53 -8.12
N SER A 298 23.01 7.83 -8.15
CA SER A 298 22.70 8.52 -9.40
C SER A 298 23.95 8.62 -10.29
N PRO A 299 23.81 8.41 -11.59
CA PRO A 299 24.95 8.55 -12.54
C PRO A 299 25.32 10.02 -12.84
N GLY A 300 24.72 10.99 -12.15
CA GLY A 300 24.90 12.43 -12.36
C GLY A 300 23.74 13.08 -13.12
N ASP A 301 23.60 14.41 -12.98
CA ASP A 301 22.42 15.16 -13.45
C ASP A 301 22.10 15.05 -14.95
N ALA A 302 23.12 14.88 -15.81
CA ALA A 302 22.94 14.80 -17.26
C ALA A 302 22.29 13.47 -17.74
N SER A 303 22.51 12.38 -17.02
CA SER A 303 21.94 11.06 -17.37
C SER A 303 20.52 10.88 -16.83
N ALA A 304 20.18 11.54 -15.73
CA ALA A 304 18.84 11.49 -15.16
C ALA A 304 17.79 12.18 -16.07
N ALA A 305 18.17 13.25 -16.75
CA ALA A 305 17.30 13.96 -17.71
C ALA A 305 16.97 13.15 -18.95
N SER A 306 17.87 12.28 -19.43
CA SER A 306 17.63 11.41 -20.59
C SER A 306 16.66 10.29 -20.28
N VAL A 307 16.67 9.77 -19.05
CA VAL A 307 15.76 8.71 -18.58
C VAL A 307 14.29 9.20 -18.55
N LEU A 308 14.06 10.45 -18.17
CA LEU A 308 12.69 11.04 -18.17
C LEU A 308 12.12 11.22 -19.58
N ALA A 309 12.97 11.52 -20.57
CA ALA A 309 12.56 11.71 -21.96
C ALA A 309 12.15 10.39 -22.65
N GLU A 310 12.69 9.25 -22.21
CA GLU A 310 12.29 7.93 -22.74
C GLU A 310 10.95 7.44 -22.16
N GLU A 311 10.57 7.84 -20.94
CA GLU A 311 9.32 7.42 -20.31
C GLU A 311 8.06 8.07 -20.94
N GLU A 312 8.17 9.24 -21.57
CA GLU A 312 7.05 9.91 -22.25
C GLU A 312 6.71 9.30 -23.63
N LEU A 313 7.58 8.46 -24.18
CA LEU A 313 7.47 7.89 -25.52
C LEU A 313 6.94 6.44 -25.57
N SER A 314 6.84 5.73 -24.44
CA SER A 314 6.38 4.34 -24.38
C SER A 314 4.86 4.26 -24.32
N GLY A 315 4.20 4.15 -25.44
CA GLY A 315 2.75 4.08 -25.53
C GLY A 315 2.28 3.03 -26.52
N GLY A 316 1.79 1.90 -25.99
CA GLY A 316 0.99 0.97 -26.76
C GLY A 316 1.67 -0.38 -27.04
N MET A 317 0.83 -1.34 -27.47
CA MET A 317 1.27 -2.68 -27.84
C MET A 317 1.81 -2.65 -29.26
N GLU A 318 3.11 -2.90 -29.43
CA GLU A 318 3.82 -2.91 -30.71
C GLU A 318 4.55 -4.25 -30.94
N VAL A 319 4.95 -4.51 -32.17
CA VAL A 319 5.82 -5.68 -32.48
C VAL A 319 7.16 -5.46 -31.75
N GLY A 320 7.62 -6.50 -31.04
CA GLY A 320 8.78 -6.43 -30.15
C GLY A 320 8.46 -6.15 -28.68
N THR A 321 7.26 -5.66 -28.36
CA THR A 321 6.87 -5.45 -26.96
C THR A 321 6.92 -6.75 -26.16
N PHE A 322 7.56 -6.72 -25.00
CA PHE A 322 7.60 -7.85 -24.08
C PHE A 322 6.30 -7.95 -23.31
N VAL A 323 5.66 -9.13 -23.32
CA VAL A 323 4.33 -9.36 -22.73
C VAL A 323 4.30 -10.64 -21.93
N ARG A 324 3.34 -10.71 -21.00
CA ARG A 324 2.98 -11.92 -20.27
C ARG A 324 1.56 -12.33 -20.63
N ILE A 325 1.33 -13.63 -20.82
CA ILE A 325 0.01 -14.19 -21.06
C ILE A 325 -0.70 -14.42 -19.74
N ILE A 326 -1.95 -13.90 -19.61
CA ILE A 326 -2.73 -13.94 -18.38
C ILE A 326 -3.93 -14.91 -18.43
N GLN A 327 -3.94 -15.82 -19.42
CA GLN A 327 -4.99 -16.83 -19.57
C GLN A 327 -4.42 -18.20 -19.97
N GLU A 328 -5.05 -19.27 -19.49
CA GLU A 328 -4.76 -20.65 -19.92
C GLU A 328 -4.93 -20.83 -21.44
N PRO A 329 -4.15 -21.74 -22.05
CA PRO A 329 -3.21 -22.69 -21.43
C PRO A 329 -1.81 -22.12 -21.18
N TYR A 330 -1.52 -20.88 -21.59
CA TYR A 330 -0.18 -20.27 -21.51
C TYR A 330 -0.02 -19.33 -20.33
N PHE A 331 -0.87 -19.45 -19.31
CA PHE A 331 -0.89 -18.56 -18.16
C PHE A 331 0.49 -18.43 -17.50
N GLY A 332 0.93 -17.16 -17.31
CA GLY A 332 2.21 -16.83 -16.68
C GLY A 332 3.43 -16.89 -17.58
N GLN A 333 3.30 -17.39 -18.83
CA GLN A 333 4.40 -17.40 -19.78
C GLN A 333 4.63 -15.99 -20.36
N ALA A 334 5.90 -15.65 -20.57
CA ALA A 334 6.30 -14.36 -21.13
C ALA A 334 6.98 -14.55 -22.49
N GLY A 335 6.97 -13.48 -23.29
CA GLY A 335 7.58 -13.49 -24.61
C GLY A 335 7.43 -12.16 -25.33
N HIS A 336 7.92 -12.08 -26.55
CA HIS A 336 7.86 -10.88 -27.37
C HIS A 336 6.73 -10.98 -28.40
N ILE A 337 6.03 -9.86 -28.61
CA ILE A 337 5.05 -9.76 -29.68
C ILE A 337 5.76 -9.85 -31.04
N CYS A 338 5.43 -10.84 -31.85
CA CYS A 338 5.96 -10.97 -33.19
C CYS A 338 4.98 -10.49 -34.27
N SER A 339 3.67 -10.43 -33.98
CA SER A 339 2.66 -9.93 -34.93
C SER A 339 1.43 -9.36 -34.22
N LEU A 340 0.83 -8.31 -34.78
CA LEU A 340 -0.37 -7.63 -34.29
C LEU A 340 -1.43 -7.49 -35.41
N PRO A 341 -2.07 -8.61 -35.85
CA PRO A 341 -3.07 -8.55 -36.90
C PRO A 341 -4.19 -7.54 -36.57
N SER A 342 -4.52 -6.66 -37.50
CA SER A 342 -5.59 -5.66 -37.31
C SER A 342 -7.00 -6.26 -37.43
N GLU A 343 -7.13 -7.38 -38.10
CA GLU A 343 -8.40 -8.05 -38.38
C GLU A 343 -8.86 -8.84 -37.16
N LEU A 344 -10.20 -8.88 -36.98
CA LEU A 344 -10.85 -9.75 -36.00
C LEU A 344 -10.72 -11.21 -36.46
N GLN A 345 -10.28 -12.09 -35.59
CA GLN A 345 -10.16 -13.52 -35.84
C GLN A 345 -11.05 -14.35 -34.91
N HIS A 346 -11.53 -15.43 -35.41
CA HIS A 346 -12.34 -16.40 -34.67
C HIS A 346 -11.38 -17.26 -33.85
N VAL A 347 -11.57 -17.32 -32.53
CA VAL A 347 -10.74 -18.11 -31.61
C VAL A 347 -11.53 -19.32 -31.11
N GLU A 348 -10.86 -20.34 -30.56
CA GLU A 348 -11.46 -21.60 -30.10
C GLU A 348 -12.62 -21.42 -29.11
N THR A 349 -12.72 -20.28 -28.44
CA THR A 349 -13.84 -19.92 -27.53
C THR A 349 -15.08 -19.41 -28.26
N GLU A 350 -15.20 -19.61 -29.61
CA GLU A 350 -16.27 -19.10 -30.45
C GLU A 350 -16.40 -17.57 -30.49
N SER A 351 -15.47 -16.83 -29.91
CA SER A 351 -15.45 -15.38 -29.90
C SER A 351 -14.67 -14.82 -31.10
N THR A 352 -15.14 -13.71 -31.67
CA THR A 352 -14.41 -12.96 -32.70
C THR A 352 -13.67 -11.80 -32.04
N VAL A 353 -12.33 -11.92 -31.90
CA VAL A 353 -11.50 -10.96 -31.16
C VAL A 353 -10.25 -10.59 -31.94
N ARG A 354 -9.62 -9.49 -31.54
CA ARG A 354 -8.27 -9.16 -32.04
C ARG A 354 -7.26 -10.05 -31.33
N ILE A 355 -6.41 -10.70 -32.11
CA ILE A 355 -5.34 -11.54 -31.59
C ILE A 355 -3.99 -10.81 -31.58
N VAL A 356 -3.04 -11.40 -30.88
CA VAL A 356 -1.62 -11.08 -30.89
C VAL A 356 -0.87 -12.40 -31.01
N GLU A 357 0.20 -12.42 -31.80
CA GLU A 357 1.14 -13.54 -31.84
C GLU A 357 2.33 -13.21 -30.95
N VAL A 358 2.63 -14.11 -30.02
CA VAL A 358 3.72 -13.97 -29.05
C VAL A 358 4.71 -15.12 -29.26
N GLU A 359 5.99 -14.78 -29.38
CA GLU A 359 7.08 -15.75 -29.33
C GLU A 359 7.53 -15.84 -27.87
N LEU A 360 7.22 -16.97 -27.25
CA LEU A 360 7.55 -17.25 -25.85
C LEU A 360 9.08 -17.41 -25.66
N GLU A 361 9.54 -17.23 -24.44
CA GLU A 361 10.95 -17.49 -24.08
C GLU A 361 11.41 -18.93 -24.41
N SER A 362 10.46 -19.88 -24.51
CA SER A 362 10.73 -21.23 -24.99
C SER A 362 11.02 -21.34 -26.49
N GLY A 363 10.81 -20.28 -27.27
CA GLY A 363 10.86 -20.26 -28.73
C GLY A 363 9.59 -20.69 -29.42
N GLU A 364 8.54 -21.07 -28.69
CA GLU A 364 7.23 -21.41 -29.22
C GLU A 364 6.47 -20.13 -29.60
N ARG A 365 5.75 -20.14 -30.76
CA ARG A 365 4.86 -19.04 -31.15
C ARG A 365 3.42 -19.39 -30.88
N VAL A 366 2.77 -18.56 -30.11
CA VAL A 366 1.36 -18.76 -29.68
C VAL A 366 0.50 -17.59 -30.12
N ARG A 367 -0.78 -17.91 -30.39
CA ARG A 367 -1.81 -16.90 -30.72
C ARG A 367 -2.79 -16.78 -29.58
N VAL A 368 -2.91 -15.58 -29.05
CA VAL A 368 -3.81 -15.30 -27.94
C VAL A 368 -4.62 -14.03 -28.19
N PRO A 369 -5.82 -13.89 -27.63
CA PRO A 369 -6.54 -12.62 -27.66
C PRO A 369 -5.68 -11.47 -27.05
N ARG A 370 -5.74 -10.27 -27.63
CA ARG A 370 -5.01 -9.11 -27.10
C ARG A 370 -5.39 -8.78 -25.66
N ALA A 371 -6.62 -9.06 -25.25
CA ALA A 371 -7.08 -8.86 -23.89
C ALA A 371 -6.44 -9.84 -22.88
N ASN A 372 -5.80 -10.91 -23.36
CA ASN A 372 -5.18 -11.96 -22.56
C ASN A 372 -3.66 -11.80 -22.42
N VAL A 373 -3.12 -10.66 -22.80
CA VAL A 373 -1.72 -10.32 -22.58
C VAL A 373 -1.58 -9.02 -21.78
N GLU A 374 -0.60 -9.01 -20.92
CA GLU A 374 -0.19 -7.85 -20.12
C GLU A 374 1.18 -7.40 -20.60
N ILE A 375 1.31 -6.12 -20.93
CA ILE A 375 2.60 -5.53 -21.33
C ILE A 375 3.52 -5.50 -20.10
N ILE A 376 4.75 -5.92 -20.29
CA ILE A 376 5.83 -5.76 -19.33
C ILE A 376 6.74 -4.68 -19.88
N GLU A 377 6.68 -3.49 -19.32
CA GLU A 377 7.59 -2.41 -19.70
C GLU A 377 9.00 -2.70 -19.17
N GLU A 378 9.93 -2.89 -20.10
CA GLU A 378 11.35 -3.15 -19.80
C GLU A 378 12.14 -1.88 -19.47
#